data_d8efa201a8a90db630db2da864267d91
#
_entry.id   d8efa201a8a90db630db2da864267d91
#
_cell.length_a   1.000
_cell.length_b   1.000
_cell.length_c   1.000
_cell.angle_alpha   90.00
_cell.angle_beta   90.00
_cell.angle_gamma   90.00
#
_symmetry.space_group_name_H-M   'P 1'
#
loop_
_entity.id
_entity.type
_entity.pdbx_description
1 polymer ?
#
loop_
_entity_poly.entity_id
_entity_poly.type
_entity_poly.pdbx_seq_one_letter_code
_entity_poly.pdbx_strand_id
1 'polypeptide(L)'
;MNKIIFIFGNGNLPRLIIKKIKNSNLEFKILSISEKNLFKSHNSKSVKLGKIITELNGLKKKGYSKILMAGSINRPRLSDIKPDFNSLKLLPKFTKTLFEGGDNNLLKFVITELENLDYKILYIHKTFPDLFLGPGNQTKVKISKNNFKDIHKGSLILKNNSKFDIGQSILIQEGNVIGIEAVQGTDNLIKQSLPYLQKVKKGVLI
;
A
#
# COMPACT_ATOMS: atom_id res chain seq x y z
N MET A 1 -6.83 11.27 24.52
CA MET A 1 -5.53 10.73 24.02
C MET A 1 -5.76 10.03 22.71
N ASN A 2 -4.89 10.25 21.69
CA ASN A 2 -5.06 9.62 20.37
C ASN A 2 -4.38 8.24 20.39
N LYS A 3 -5.18 7.19 20.61
CA LYS A 3 -4.71 5.80 20.54
C LYS A 3 -4.80 5.31 19.10
N ILE A 4 -3.68 4.89 18.52
CA ILE A 4 -3.59 4.51 17.11
C ILE A 4 -3.18 3.04 16.99
N ILE A 5 -3.88 2.30 16.14
CA ILE A 5 -3.48 0.97 15.71
C ILE A 5 -2.74 1.10 14.39
N PHE A 6 -1.52 0.61 14.32
CA PHE A 6 -0.78 0.47 13.08
C PHE A 6 -0.93 -0.97 12.57
N ILE A 7 -1.48 -1.14 11.37
CA ILE A 7 -1.53 -2.44 10.69
C ILE A 7 -0.42 -2.45 9.65
N PHE A 8 0.60 -3.27 9.87
CA PHE A 8 1.79 -3.29 9.05
C PHE A 8 1.96 -4.59 8.29
N GLY A 9 2.16 -4.44 6.98
CA GLY A 9 2.64 -5.49 6.08
C GLY A 9 4.17 -5.45 5.92
N ASN A 10 4.65 -5.92 4.76
CA ASN A 10 6.07 -5.95 4.40
C ASN A 10 6.56 -4.59 3.86
N GLY A 11 7.89 -4.45 3.74
CA GLY A 11 8.53 -3.32 3.10
C GLY A 11 9.19 -2.32 4.06
N ASN A 12 9.74 -1.25 3.50
CA ASN A 12 10.52 -0.26 4.24
C ASN A 12 9.65 0.83 4.90
N LEU A 13 8.51 1.16 4.32
CA LEU A 13 7.64 2.21 4.83
C LEU A 13 7.18 1.96 6.27
N PRO A 14 6.71 0.76 6.66
CA PRO A 14 6.46 0.44 8.08
C PRO A 14 7.64 0.70 9.01
N ARG A 15 8.85 0.36 8.58
CA ARG A 15 10.07 0.58 9.38
C ARG A 15 10.37 2.07 9.60
N LEU A 16 10.16 2.90 8.56
CA LEU A 16 10.33 4.34 8.66
C LEU A 16 9.29 4.94 9.61
N ILE A 17 8.04 4.50 9.54
CA ILE A 17 6.98 4.94 10.46
C ILE A 17 7.34 4.56 11.89
N ILE A 18 7.80 3.33 12.14
CA ILE A 18 8.21 2.89 13.49
C ILE A 18 9.32 3.77 14.07
N LYS A 19 10.33 4.12 13.28
CA LYS A 19 11.39 5.03 13.73
C LYS A 19 10.83 6.37 14.22
N LYS A 20 9.79 6.89 13.56
CA LYS A 20 9.15 8.16 13.95
C LYS A 20 8.28 8.03 15.19
N ILE A 21 7.46 6.98 15.28
CA ILE A 21 6.53 6.81 16.42
C ILE A 21 7.24 6.42 17.72
N LYS A 22 8.40 5.76 17.66
CA LYS A 22 9.17 5.40 18.85
C LYS A 22 9.57 6.61 19.69
N ASN A 23 9.81 7.75 19.06
CA ASN A 23 10.22 9.00 19.71
C ASN A 23 9.05 9.96 19.92
N SER A 24 7.82 9.50 19.75
CA SER A 24 6.62 10.31 19.93
C SER A 24 5.87 9.91 21.22
N ASN A 25 5.11 10.84 21.78
CA ASN A 25 4.21 10.58 22.91
C ASN A 25 2.88 9.91 22.49
N LEU A 26 2.87 9.21 21.33
CA LEU A 26 1.67 8.54 20.83
C LEU A 26 1.45 7.22 21.58
N GLU A 27 0.24 7.01 22.05
CA GLU A 27 -0.17 5.68 22.50
C GLU A 27 -0.56 4.82 21.30
N PHE A 28 0.17 3.75 21.04
CA PHE A 28 -0.03 2.92 19.84
C PHE A 28 0.08 1.44 20.10
N LYS A 29 -0.52 0.68 19.21
CA LYS A 29 -0.33 -0.78 19.05
C LYS A 29 -0.03 -1.09 17.59
N ILE A 30 0.85 -2.07 17.37
CA ILE A 30 1.21 -2.56 16.04
C ILE A 30 0.64 -3.96 15.87
N LEU A 31 -0.17 -4.15 14.83
CA LEU A 31 -0.59 -5.46 14.35
C LEU A 31 0.20 -5.76 13.08
N SER A 32 1.10 -6.74 13.15
CA SER A 32 1.88 -7.17 11.99
C SER A 32 1.18 -8.33 11.31
N ILE A 33 0.82 -8.15 10.04
CA ILE A 33 0.26 -9.19 9.17
C ILE A 33 1.31 -9.78 8.22
N SER A 34 2.58 -9.44 8.44
CA SER A 34 3.72 -10.02 7.73
C SER A 34 3.99 -11.44 8.21
N GLU A 35 4.35 -12.33 7.28
CA GLU A 35 4.78 -13.71 7.58
C GLU A 35 6.03 -13.74 8.48
N LYS A 36 6.89 -12.75 8.35
CA LYS A 36 8.05 -12.55 9.23
C LYS A 36 7.68 -11.53 10.29
N ASN A 37 7.76 -11.89 11.55
CA ASN A 37 7.58 -10.94 12.66
C ASN A 37 8.70 -9.88 12.62
N LEU A 38 8.52 -8.87 11.74
CA LEU A 38 9.51 -7.83 11.47
C LEU A 38 9.65 -6.82 12.62
N PHE A 39 8.71 -6.85 13.57
CA PHE A 39 8.58 -5.82 14.59
C PHE A 39 8.47 -6.45 15.97
N LYS A 40 9.62 -6.89 16.52
CA LYS A 40 9.68 -7.39 17.90
C LYS A 40 9.71 -6.20 18.86
N SER A 41 8.59 -5.81 19.43
CA SER A 41 8.49 -4.81 20.51
C SER A 41 7.30 -5.15 21.40
N HIS A 42 7.28 -4.62 22.62
CA HIS A 42 6.17 -4.78 23.57
C HIS A 42 4.83 -4.25 23.05
N ASN A 43 4.85 -3.37 22.04
CA ASN A 43 3.67 -2.79 21.43
C ASN A 43 3.27 -3.47 20.13
N SER A 44 3.94 -4.57 19.73
CA SER A 44 3.67 -5.26 18.47
C SER A 44 3.18 -6.69 18.70
N LYS A 45 2.21 -7.12 17.88
CA LYS A 45 1.67 -8.47 17.84
C LYS A 45 1.58 -8.93 16.39
N SER A 46 2.07 -10.14 16.09
CA SER A 46 1.82 -10.77 14.79
C SER A 46 0.40 -11.34 14.78
N VAL A 47 -0.35 -11.06 13.72
CA VAL A 47 -1.76 -11.42 13.60
C VAL A 47 -2.01 -12.04 12.23
N LYS A 48 -2.68 -13.19 12.20
CA LYS A 48 -3.18 -13.79 10.96
C LYS A 48 -4.42 -13.03 10.49
N LEU A 49 -4.57 -12.85 9.17
CA LEU A 49 -5.71 -12.11 8.59
C LEU A 49 -7.07 -12.60 9.11
N GLY A 50 -7.25 -13.92 9.23
CA GLY A 50 -8.50 -14.48 9.73
C GLY A 50 -8.83 -14.18 11.21
N LYS A 51 -7.90 -13.59 11.97
CA LYS A 51 -8.09 -13.22 13.38
C LYS A 51 -8.01 -11.72 13.64
N ILE A 52 -7.86 -10.91 12.58
CA ILE A 52 -7.63 -9.46 12.73
C ILE A 52 -8.81 -8.77 13.40
N ILE A 53 -10.04 -9.18 13.08
CA ILE A 53 -11.26 -8.55 13.63
C ILE A 53 -11.36 -8.76 15.15
N THR A 54 -11.04 -9.95 15.64
CA THR A 54 -11.02 -10.23 17.08
C THR A 54 -9.98 -9.37 17.81
N GLU A 55 -8.78 -9.21 17.24
CA GLU A 55 -7.75 -8.34 17.80
C GLU A 55 -8.19 -6.86 17.81
N LEU A 56 -8.78 -6.41 16.73
CA LEU A 56 -9.31 -5.05 16.63
C LEU A 56 -10.41 -4.82 17.67
N ASN A 57 -11.39 -5.71 17.78
CA ASN A 57 -12.45 -5.61 18.81
C ASN A 57 -11.88 -5.53 20.22
N GLY A 58 -10.83 -6.30 20.52
CA GLY A 58 -10.12 -6.22 21.79
C GLY A 58 -9.43 -4.88 22.04
N LEU A 59 -8.84 -4.27 20.99
CA LEU A 59 -8.21 -2.96 21.08
C LEU A 59 -9.24 -1.84 21.14
N LYS A 60 -10.40 -1.97 20.47
CA LYS A 60 -11.49 -1.00 20.55
C LYS A 60 -12.01 -0.83 21.99
N LYS A 61 -12.18 -1.94 22.71
CA LYS A 61 -12.53 -1.93 24.14
C LYS A 61 -11.53 -1.19 25.03
N LYS A 62 -10.26 -1.08 24.57
CA LYS A 62 -9.18 -0.33 25.25
C LYS A 62 -9.08 1.13 24.77
N GLY A 63 -10.04 1.60 23.95
CA GLY A 63 -10.14 2.98 23.48
C GLY A 63 -9.33 3.27 22.19
N TYR A 64 -8.84 2.26 21.48
CA TYR A 64 -8.21 2.46 20.18
C TYR A 64 -9.29 2.60 19.11
N SER A 65 -9.36 3.75 18.44
CA SER A 65 -10.38 4.08 17.46
C SER A 65 -9.83 4.53 16.09
N LYS A 66 -8.51 4.61 15.96
CA LYS A 66 -7.84 5.07 14.75
C LYS A 66 -6.92 3.99 14.21
N ILE A 67 -6.96 3.79 12.89
CA ILE A 67 -6.12 2.81 12.20
C ILE A 67 -5.30 3.50 11.12
N LEU A 68 -4.02 3.15 11.03
CA LEU A 68 -3.15 3.49 9.92
C LEU A 68 -2.55 2.21 9.35
N MET A 69 -2.73 2.00 8.05
CA MET A 69 -2.20 0.84 7.34
C MET A 69 -0.99 1.24 6.50
N ALA A 70 0.07 0.42 6.51
CA ALA A 70 1.26 0.64 5.70
C ALA A 70 1.97 -0.67 5.35
N GLY A 71 2.63 -0.68 4.20
CA GLY A 71 3.36 -1.83 3.68
C GLY A 71 2.52 -2.72 2.79
N SER A 72 3.18 -3.65 2.11
CA SER A 72 2.55 -4.60 1.20
C SER A 72 2.13 -5.87 1.93
N ILE A 73 1.08 -6.50 1.44
CA ILE A 73 0.61 -7.82 1.88
C ILE A 73 0.55 -8.68 0.63
N ASN A 74 1.12 -9.87 0.72
CA ASN A 74 0.91 -10.86 -0.33
C ASN A 74 -0.58 -11.19 -0.42
N ARG A 75 -1.11 -11.24 -1.64
CA ARG A 75 -2.52 -11.59 -1.85
C ARG A 75 -2.80 -12.93 -1.18
N PRO A 76 -3.68 -12.98 -0.19
CA PRO A 76 -3.92 -14.20 0.56
C PRO A 76 -4.62 -15.24 -0.33
N ARG A 77 -4.24 -16.50 -0.19
CA ARG A 77 -5.02 -17.61 -0.74
C ARG A 77 -6.17 -17.92 0.23
N LEU A 78 -7.31 -18.32 -0.28
CA LEU A 78 -8.45 -18.70 0.58
C LEU A 78 -8.11 -19.80 1.57
N SER A 79 -7.26 -20.76 1.16
CA SER A 79 -6.76 -21.85 2.01
C SER A 79 -5.99 -21.36 3.24
N ASP A 80 -5.37 -20.18 3.15
CA ASP A 80 -4.50 -19.63 4.18
C ASP A 80 -5.29 -18.81 5.22
N ILE A 81 -6.54 -18.45 4.87
CA ILE A 81 -7.44 -17.69 5.73
C ILE A 81 -8.20 -18.67 6.61
N LYS A 82 -7.81 -18.73 7.88
CA LYS A 82 -8.55 -19.46 8.90
C LYS A 82 -9.33 -18.46 9.74
N PRO A 83 -10.58 -18.11 9.33
CA PRO A 83 -11.37 -17.10 10.02
C PRO A 83 -11.78 -17.60 11.40
N ASP A 84 -11.76 -16.73 12.38
CA ASP A 84 -12.44 -16.93 13.63
C ASP A 84 -13.92 -16.55 13.53
N PHE A 85 -14.68 -16.77 14.59
CA PHE A 85 -16.11 -16.53 14.61
C PHE A 85 -16.50 -15.09 14.20
N ASN A 86 -15.70 -14.10 14.61
CA ASN A 86 -15.94 -12.70 14.29
C ASN A 86 -15.64 -12.36 12.82
N SER A 87 -14.64 -13.01 12.23
CA SER A 87 -14.24 -12.81 10.85
C SER A 87 -15.06 -13.63 9.86
N LEU A 88 -15.75 -14.68 10.34
CA LEU A 88 -16.52 -15.58 9.48
C LEU A 88 -17.62 -14.86 8.70
N LYS A 89 -18.28 -13.86 9.31
CA LYS A 89 -19.35 -13.06 8.67
C LYS A 89 -18.86 -12.27 7.46
N LEU A 90 -17.58 -11.92 7.42
CA LEU A 90 -16.97 -11.15 6.32
C LEU A 90 -16.48 -12.04 5.18
N LEU A 91 -16.34 -13.34 5.42
CA LEU A 91 -15.76 -14.28 4.47
C LEU A 91 -16.46 -14.28 3.10
N PRO A 92 -17.81 -14.32 2.98
CA PRO A 92 -18.47 -14.31 1.67
C PRO A 92 -18.18 -13.05 0.85
N LYS A 93 -18.23 -11.87 1.49
CA LYS A 93 -17.91 -10.60 0.83
C LYS A 93 -16.41 -10.52 0.45
N PHE A 94 -15.55 -10.98 1.35
CA PHE A 94 -14.11 -11.03 1.11
C PHE A 94 -13.77 -11.93 -0.07
N THR A 95 -14.32 -13.13 -0.14
CA THR A 95 -14.09 -14.07 -1.24
C THR A 95 -14.56 -13.50 -2.57
N LYS A 96 -15.76 -12.91 -2.62
CA LYS A 96 -16.26 -12.22 -3.80
C LYS A 96 -15.30 -11.15 -4.27
N THR A 97 -14.87 -10.26 -3.39
CA THR A 97 -13.92 -9.18 -3.71
C THR A 97 -12.56 -9.72 -4.17
N LEU A 98 -12.11 -10.83 -3.58
CA LEU A 98 -10.85 -11.46 -3.95
C LEU A 98 -10.87 -12.02 -5.38
N PHE A 99 -12.00 -12.56 -5.84
CA PHE A 99 -12.14 -13.15 -7.19
C PHE A 99 -12.53 -12.13 -8.26
N GLU A 100 -13.35 -11.15 -7.93
CA GLU A 100 -13.92 -10.20 -8.90
C GLU A 100 -13.11 -8.91 -9.01
N GLY A 101 -12.15 -8.66 -8.10
CA GLY A 101 -11.42 -7.40 -8.03
C GLY A 101 -9.91 -7.53 -8.01
N GLY A 102 -9.22 -6.46 -8.41
CA GLY A 102 -7.79 -6.28 -8.19
C GLY A 102 -7.47 -5.86 -6.75
N ASP A 103 -6.20 -5.56 -6.50
CA ASP A 103 -5.71 -5.20 -5.17
C ASP A 103 -6.33 -3.92 -4.62
N ASN A 104 -6.69 -2.97 -5.51
CA ASN A 104 -7.36 -1.73 -5.13
C ASN A 104 -8.77 -1.98 -4.59
N ASN A 105 -9.53 -2.90 -5.20
CA ASN A 105 -10.87 -3.26 -4.72
C ASN A 105 -10.81 -3.99 -3.37
N LEU A 106 -9.79 -4.83 -3.19
CA LEU A 106 -9.57 -5.51 -1.91
C LEU A 106 -9.24 -4.49 -0.80
N LEU A 107 -8.41 -3.49 -1.09
CA LEU A 107 -8.08 -2.44 -0.13
C LEU A 107 -9.31 -1.59 0.23
N LYS A 108 -10.11 -1.21 -0.77
CA LYS A 108 -11.37 -0.49 -0.54
C LYS A 108 -12.33 -1.28 0.34
N PHE A 109 -12.48 -2.58 0.07
CA PHE A 109 -13.28 -3.47 0.90
C PHE A 109 -12.80 -3.46 2.37
N VAL A 110 -11.48 -3.63 2.58
CA VAL A 110 -10.91 -3.61 3.94
C VAL A 110 -11.18 -2.27 4.63
N ILE A 111 -10.98 -1.15 3.94
CA ILE A 111 -11.27 0.19 4.50
C ILE A 111 -12.74 0.30 4.91
N THR A 112 -13.66 -0.06 4.02
CA THR A 112 -15.11 0.01 4.29
C THR A 112 -15.49 -0.85 5.49
N GLU A 113 -14.98 -2.08 5.60
CA GLU A 113 -15.31 -2.93 6.73
C GLU A 113 -14.70 -2.43 8.06
N LEU A 114 -13.54 -1.79 8.03
CA LEU A 114 -12.98 -1.13 9.21
C LEU A 114 -13.78 0.10 9.63
N GLU A 115 -14.27 0.89 8.66
CA GLU A 115 -15.16 2.03 8.92
C GLU A 115 -16.52 1.58 9.45
N ASN A 116 -17.08 0.48 8.93
CA ASN A 116 -18.30 -0.15 9.47
C ASN A 116 -18.14 -0.65 10.92
N LEU A 117 -16.90 -0.92 11.32
CA LEU A 117 -16.55 -1.21 12.70
C LEU A 117 -16.26 0.06 13.53
N ASP A 118 -16.63 1.25 13.05
CA ASP A 118 -16.39 2.58 13.64
C ASP A 118 -14.91 2.89 13.91
N TYR A 119 -14.03 2.45 13.04
CA TYR A 119 -12.64 2.88 13.05
C TYR A 119 -12.43 4.06 12.10
N LYS A 120 -11.68 5.06 12.54
CA LYS A 120 -11.22 6.15 11.67
C LYS A 120 -9.93 5.75 10.97
N ILE A 121 -9.96 5.68 9.64
CA ILE A 121 -8.76 5.38 8.86
C ILE A 121 -7.90 6.64 8.70
N LEU A 122 -6.62 6.52 9.06
CA LEU A 122 -5.63 7.58 8.91
C LEU A 122 -4.81 7.35 7.64
N TYR A 123 -4.62 8.42 6.89
CA TYR A 123 -3.80 8.40 5.68
C TYR A 123 -2.36 8.76 6.01
N ILE A 124 -1.40 7.99 5.48
CA ILE A 124 0.04 8.16 5.79
C ILE A 124 0.51 9.56 5.44
N HIS A 125 0.16 10.09 4.25
CA HIS A 125 0.58 11.42 3.80
C HIS A 125 0.05 12.57 4.67
N LYS A 126 -1.08 12.38 5.34
CA LYS A 126 -1.62 13.36 6.30
C LYS A 126 -1.01 13.22 7.69
N THR A 127 -0.64 11.99 8.08
CA THR A 127 -0.12 11.69 9.41
C THR A 127 1.40 11.91 9.49
N PHE A 128 2.11 11.60 8.41
CA PHE A 128 3.57 11.70 8.29
C PHE A 128 3.95 12.39 6.97
N PRO A 129 3.62 13.68 6.80
CA PRO A 129 3.85 14.39 5.54
C PRO A 129 5.33 14.45 5.14
N ASP A 130 6.22 14.45 6.10
CA ASP A 130 7.67 14.47 5.91
C ASP A 130 8.26 13.15 5.37
N LEU A 131 7.47 12.08 5.24
CA LEU A 131 7.84 10.87 4.51
C LEU A 131 7.60 10.98 2.99
N PHE A 132 7.02 12.08 2.53
CA PHE A 132 6.68 12.31 1.12
C PHE A 132 7.46 13.49 0.57
N LEU A 133 7.81 13.38 -0.69
CA LEU A 133 8.40 14.50 -1.44
C LEU A 133 7.29 15.53 -1.74
N GLY A 134 7.63 16.81 -1.60
CA GLY A 134 6.75 17.90 -1.99
C GLY A 134 6.60 18.00 -3.52
N PRO A 135 5.70 18.85 -4.00
CA PRO A 135 5.55 19.11 -5.43
C PRO A 135 6.81 19.78 -6.01
N GLY A 136 7.03 19.59 -7.31
CA GLY A 136 8.14 20.20 -8.05
C GLY A 136 9.36 19.28 -8.20
N ASN A 137 10.43 19.84 -8.76
CA ASN A 137 11.66 19.10 -9.02
C ASN A 137 12.47 18.92 -7.74
N GLN A 138 12.62 17.68 -7.30
CA GLN A 138 13.37 17.27 -6.09
C GLN A 138 14.82 16.89 -6.39
N THR A 139 15.25 16.95 -7.65
CA THR A 139 16.59 16.55 -8.08
C THR A 139 17.30 17.70 -8.82
N LYS A 140 18.63 17.54 -9.07
CA LYS A 140 19.40 18.51 -9.84
C LYS A 140 19.07 18.48 -11.34
N VAL A 141 18.46 17.40 -11.83
CA VAL A 141 18.13 17.23 -13.25
C VAL A 141 16.78 17.86 -13.54
N LYS A 142 16.76 18.82 -14.46
CA LYS A 142 15.52 19.43 -14.95
C LYS A 142 14.83 18.54 -15.99
N ILE A 143 13.53 18.56 -15.97
CA ILE A 143 12.68 17.84 -16.95
C ILE A 143 12.75 18.56 -18.29
N SER A 144 13.03 17.83 -19.38
CA SER A 144 13.02 18.37 -20.75
C SER A 144 11.59 18.49 -21.29
N LYS A 145 11.41 19.29 -22.38
CA LYS A 145 10.11 19.37 -23.07
C LYS A 145 9.59 18.02 -23.57
N ASN A 146 10.49 17.14 -24.03
CA ASN A 146 10.12 15.80 -24.49
C ASN A 146 9.70 14.92 -23.34
N ASN A 147 10.38 14.98 -22.19
CA ASN A 147 9.96 14.24 -21.01
C ASN A 147 8.56 14.69 -20.51
N PHE A 148 8.22 15.98 -20.63
CA PHE A 148 6.86 16.45 -20.32
C PHE A 148 5.80 15.81 -21.20
N LYS A 149 6.07 15.65 -22.51
CA LYS A 149 5.14 14.93 -23.41
C LYS A 149 4.98 13.47 -23.00
N ASP A 150 6.08 12.82 -22.63
CA ASP A 150 6.08 11.42 -22.17
C ASP A 150 5.30 11.27 -20.84
N ILE A 151 5.49 12.19 -19.89
CA ILE A 151 4.74 12.23 -18.63
C ILE A 151 3.25 12.38 -18.91
N HIS A 152 2.85 13.33 -19.76
CA HIS A 152 1.45 13.53 -20.10
C HIS A 152 0.83 12.28 -20.75
N LYS A 153 1.51 11.70 -21.74
CA LYS A 153 1.07 10.46 -22.42
C LYS A 153 0.91 9.31 -21.42
N GLY A 154 1.92 9.08 -20.58
CA GLY A 154 1.88 8.00 -19.60
C GLY A 154 0.79 8.18 -18.54
N SER A 155 0.61 9.41 -18.05
CA SER A 155 -0.46 9.72 -17.11
C SER A 155 -1.85 9.45 -17.68
N LEU A 156 -2.08 9.75 -18.97
CA LEU A 156 -3.34 9.43 -19.65
C LEU A 156 -3.55 7.91 -19.79
N ILE A 157 -2.49 7.17 -20.16
CA ILE A 157 -2.56 5.71 -20.29
C ILE A 157 -2.87 5.09 -18.92
N LEU A 158 -2.13 5.47 -17.86
CA LEU A 158 -2.36 4.94 -16.50
C LEU A 158 -3.77 5.27 -16.01
N LYS A 159 -4.26 6.50 -16.24
CA LYS A 159 -5.62 6.90 -15.88
C LYS A 159 -6.68 6.02 -16.59
N ASN A 160 -6.49 5.71 -17.86
CA ASN A 160 -7.41 4.85 -18.58
C ASN A 160 -7.33 3.38 -18.12
N ASN A 161 -6.12 2.88 -17.85
CA ASN A 161 -5.88 1.52 -17.38
C ASN A 161 -6.31 1.31 -15.92
N SER A 162 -6.45 2.38 -15.12
CA SER A 162 -6.89 2.28 -13.73
C SER A 162 -8.26 1.61 -13.56
N LYS A 163 -9.10 1.62 -14.58
CA LYS A 163 -10.39 0.93 -14.61
C LYS A 163 -10.24 -0.60 -14.52
N PHE A 164 -9.12 -1.12 -15.01
CA PHE A 164 -8.82 -2.55 -15.09
C PHE A 164 -7.87 -3.02 -13.98
N ASP A 165 -7.38 -2.09 -13.15
CA ASP A 165 -6.42 -2.37 -12.06
C ASP A 165 -5.18 -3.16 -12.54
N ILE A 166 -4.65 -2.80 -13.73
CA ILE A 166 -3.54 -3.52 -14.39
C ILE A 166 -2.22 -3.25 -13.68
N GLY A 167 -1.97 -1.99 -13.26
CA GLY A 167 -0.72 -1.58 -12.61
C GLY A 167 -0.69 -0.07 -12.39
N GLN A 168 0.37 0.40 -11.74
CA GLN A 168 0.47 1.78 -11.27
C GLN A 168 1.59 2.56 -11.96
N SER A 169 2.41 1.90 -12.79
CA SER A 169 3.59 2.51 -13.40
C SER A 169 3.69 2.21 -14.89
N ILE A 170 4.27 3.13 -15.63
CA ILE A 170 4.56 3.00 -17.06
C ILE A 170 5.93 3.63 -17.35
N LEU A 171 6.71 2.99 -18.19
CA LEU A 171 7.98 3.51 -18.68
C LEU A 171 7.84 3.95 -20.13
N ILE A 172 8.17 5.22 -20.39
CA ILE A 172 8.08 5.83 -21.72
C ILE A 172 9.43 6.46 -22.09
N GLN A 173 9.82 6.33 -23.35
CA GLN A 173 10.97 7.00 -23.91
C GLN A 173 10.63 7.54 -25.30
N GLU A 174 10.76 8.86 -25.49
CA GLU A 174 10.51 9.55 -26.76
C GLU A 174 9.16 9.18 -27.43
N GLY A 175 8.11 9.22 -26.64
CA GLY A 175 6.78 8.89 -27.07
C GLY A 175 6.48 7.40 -27.20
N ASN A 176 7.48 6.51 -27.05
CA ASN A 176 7.28 5.07 -27.12
C ASN A 176 7.07 4.48 -25.72
N VAL A 177 6.01 3.71 -25.54
CA VAL A 177 5.79 2.93 -24.33
C VAL A 177 6.74 1.75 -24.35
N ILE A 178 7.68 1.72 -23.42
CA ILE A 178 8.66 0.64 -23.28
C ILE A 178 8.11 -0.51 -22.43
N GLY A 179 7.27 -0.18 -21.44
CA GLY A 179 6.61 -1.18 -20.61
C GLY A 179 5.55 -0.59 -19.71
N ILE A 180 4.60 -1.42 -19.36
CA ILE A 180 3.52 -1.10 -18.40
C ILE A 180 3.63 -2.12 -17.25
N GLU A 181 3.50 -1.62 -16.02
CA GLU A 181 3.41 -2.47 -14.86
C GLU A 181 2.15 -3.32 -14.90
N ALA A 182 2.30 -4.57 -14.49
CA ALA A 182 1.21 -5.49 -14.23
C ALA A 182 1.56 -6.31 -12.97
N VAL A 183 1.26 -7.61 -12.97
CA VAL A 183 1.51 -8.51 -11.83
C VAL A 183 2.99 -8.60 -11.41
N GLN A 184 3.92 -8.27 -12.31
CA GLN A 184 5.37 -8.31 -12.04
C GLN A 184 5.85 -7.22 -11.06
N GLY A 185 5.09 -6.13 -10.91
CA GLY A 185 5.46 -4.97 -10.08
C GLY A 185 6.50 -4.04 -10.71
N THR A 186 6.63 -2.85 -10.15
CA THR A 186 7.45 -1.74 -10.70
C THR A 186 8.94 -2.10 -10.81
N ASP A 187 9.53 -2.77 -9.81
CA ASP A 187 10.95 -3.14 -9.85
C ASP A 187 11.28 -4.07 -11.02
N ASN A 188 10.40 -5.03 -11.31
CA ASN A 188 10.58 -5.93 -12.44
C ASN A 188 10.25 -5.25 -13.77
N LEU A 189 9.27 -4.35 -13.82
CA LEU A 189 9.05 -3.50 -15.00
C LEU A 189 10.34 -2.78 -15.37
N ILE A 190 10.99 -2.10 -14.43
CA ILE A 190 12.25 -1.39 -14.67
C ILE A 190 13.31 -2.34 -15.24
N LYS A 191 13.56 -3.48 -14.55
CA LYS A 191 14.57 -4.45 -14.97
C LYS A 191 14.31 -5.01 -16.37
N GLN A 192 13.07 -5.39 -16.67
CA GLN A 192 12.68 -5.96 -17.96
C GLN A 192 12.74 -4.93 -19.10
N SER A 193 12.57 -3.66 -18.79
CA SER A 193 12.60 -2.57 -19.77
C SER A 193 14.00 -2.11 -20.14
N LEU A 194 15.03 -2.39 -19.32
CA LEU A 194 16.40 -1.93 -19.56
C LEU A 194 16.97 -2.28 -20.95
N PRO A 195 16.75 -3.50 -21.51
CA PRO A 195 17.26 -3.84 -22.83
C PRO A 195 16.67 -3.02 -23.98
N TYR A 196 15.50 -2.45 -23.79
CA TYR A 196 14.77 -1.69 -24.81
C TYR A 196 15.00 -0.20 -24.74
N LEU A 197 15.64 0.29 -23.66
CA LEU A 197 15.98 1.69 -23.50
C LEU A 197 17.18 2.05 -24.36
N GLN A 198 17.06 3.14 -25.12
CA GLN A 198 18.19 3.70 -25.85
C GLN A 198 19.17 4.34 -24.86
N LYS A 199 20.46 3.94 -24.92
CA LYS A 199 21.50 4.35 -23.95
C LYS A 199 21.73 5.86 -23.87
N VAL A 200 21.52 6.58 -24.96
CA VAL A 200 21.81 8.03 -25.08
C VAL A 200 20.64 8.90 -24.61
N LYS A 201 19.42 8.34 -24.56
CA LYS A 201 18.20 9.08 -24.27
C LYS A 201 17.59 8.60 -22.96
N LYS A 202 17.06 9.53 -22.18
CA LYS A 202 16.50 9.23 -20.85
C LYS A 202 15.01 8.86 -20.99
N GLY A 203 14.65 7.67 -20.50
CA GLY A 203 13.25 7.29 -20.32
C GLY A 203 12.65 7.95 -19.07
N VAL A 204 11.33 7.99 -19.02
CA VAL A 204 10.54 8.52 -17.89
C VAL A 204 9.71 7.38 -17.31
N LEU A 205 9.88 7.11 -16.03
CA LEU A 205 8.99 6.26 -15.25
C LEU A 205 7.92 7.16 -14.63
N ILE A 206 6.67 6.80 -14.83
CA ILE A 206 5.48 7.52 -14.35
C ILE A 206 4.70 6.58 -13.46
#